data_3dd02d1e761c7032c37d0651636769d3
#
_entry.id   3dd02d1e761c7032c37d0651636769d3
#
_cell.length_a   1.000
_cell.length_b   1.000
_cell.length_c   1.000
_cell.angle_alpha   90.00
_cell.angle_beta   90.00
_cell.angle_gamma   90.00
#
_symmetry.space_group_name_H-M   'P 1'
#
loop_
_entity.id
_entity.type
_entity.pdbx_description
1 polymer ?
#
loop_
_entity_poly.entity_id
_entity_poly.type
_entity_poly.pdbx_seq_one_letter_code
_entity_poly.pdbx_strand_id
1 'polypeptide(L)'
;MDTFGLKIISSDRVFYEGRCRKMIVPVPDGGGMEILPHHEDMVIAVVIGEAMLQFEEGEWVNLAVGAGFLEIVNNRVTMLVQTAEKPEDIDARLAQEQMEYAEEKLRQKQSI
;
A
#
# COMPACT_ATOMS: atom_id res chain seq x y z
N MET A 1 4.22 -10.48 -22.31
CA MET A 1 4.03 -11.05 -20.97
C MET A 1 2.68 -10.61 -20.42
N ASP A 2 1.97 -11.54 -19.81
CA ASP A 2 0.64 -11.23 -19.29
C ASP A 2 0.68 -10.28 -18.10
N THR A 3 -0.31 -9.44 -18.01
CA THR A 3 -0.50 -8.49 -16.93
C THR A 3 -1.96 -8.47 -16.50
N PHE A 4 -2.22 -7.88 -15.35
CA PHE A 4 -3.57 -7.57 -14.90
C PHE A 4 -3.70 -6.07 -14.67
N GLY A 5 -4.94 -5.56 -14.75
CA GLY A 5 -5.21 -4.16 -14.40
C GLY A 5 -5.17 -4.00 -12.90
N LEU A 6 -4.52 -2.95 -12.40
CA LEU A 6 -4.45 -2.67 -10.97
C LEU A 6 -4.88 -1.24 -10.70
N LYS A 7 -5.78 -1.09 -9.72
CA LYS A 7 -6.21 0.20 -9.22
C LYS A 7 -6.11 0.17 -7.69
N ILE A 8 -5.38 1.10 -7.11
CA ILE A 8 -5.25 1.22 -5.66
C ILE A 8 -5.93 2.49 -5.22
N ILE A 9 -6.91 2.35 -4.33
CA ILE A 9 -7.65 3.48 -3.77
C ILE A 9 -7.29 3.56 -2.29
N SER A 10 -6.76 4.71 -1.89
CA SER A 10 -6.39 5.00 -0.50
C SER A 10 -7.32 6.08 0.02
N SER A 11 -8.05 5.77 1.11
CA SER A 11 -9.13 6.61 1.61
C SER A 11 -10.17 6.84 0.50
N ASP A 12 -10.25 8.02 -0.07
CA ASP A 12 -11.24 8.35 -1.09
C ASP A 12 -10.62 8.80 -2.41
N ARG A 13 -9.33 8.52 -2.62
CA ARG A 13 -8.65 8.95 -3.85
C ARG A 13 -7.83 7.82 -4.47
N VAL A 14 -7.67 7.88 -5.78
CA VAL A 14 -6.86 6.91 -6.50
C VAL A 14 -5.38 7.18 -6.23
N PHE A 15 -4.72 6.19 -5.62
CA PHE A 15 -3.29 6.25 -5.34
C PHE A 15 -2.48 5.81 -6.57
N TYR A 16 -2.95 4.79 -7.28
CA TYR A 16 -2.26 4.23 -8.44
C TYR A 16 -3.27 3.57 -9.36
N GLU A 17 -3.01 3.65 -10.67
CA GLU A 17 -3.79 2.93 -11.68
C GLU A 17 -2.86 2.58 -12.83
N GLY A 18 -2.81 1.29 -13.21
CA GLY A 18 -1.94 0.83 -14.27
C GLY A 18 -1.96 -0.67 -14.46
N ARG A 19 -0.87 -1.22 -15.01
CA ARG A 19 -0.74 -2.65 -15.29
C ARG A 19 0.36 -3.26 -14.43
N CYS A 20 0.11 -4.48 -13.96
CA CYS A 20 1.03 -5.24 -13.12
C CYS A 20 1.23 -6.65 -13.61
N ARG A 21 2.42 -7.21 -13.38
CA ARG A 21 2.72 -8.62 -13.62
C ARG A 21 2.40 -9.48 -12.41
N LYS A 22 2.68 -8.97 -11.21
CA LYS A 22 2.59 -9.71 -9.97
C LYS A 22 2.35 -8.74 -8.82
N MET A 23 1.59 -9.20 -7.83
CA MET A 23 1.34 -8.43 -6.62
C MET A 23 1.37 -9.37 -5.43
N ILE A 24 1.94 -8.94 -4.32
CA ILE A 24 1.91 -9.69 -3.06
C ILE A 24 1.32 -8.76 -2.01
N VAL A 25 0.27 -9.22 -1.33
CA VAL A 25 -0.42 -8.41 -0.32
C VAL A 25 -0.41 -9.12 1.04
N PRO A 26 -0.33 -8.35 2.14
CA PRO A 26 -0.39 -8.94 3.47
C PRO A 26 -1.82 -9.37 3.80
N VAL A 27 -1.98 -10.59 4.30
CA VAL A 27 -3.28 -11.19 4.61
C VAL A 27 -3.35 -11.59 6.09
N PRO A 28 -4.58 -11.78 6.64
CA PRO A 28 -4.77 -11.96 8.08
C PRO A 28 -4.02 -13.10 8.74
N ASP A 29 -3.66 -14.14 8.00
CA ASP A 29 -2.93 -15.28 8.58
C ASP A 29 -1.45 -15.02 8.81
N GLY A 30 -0.98 -13.81 8.55
CA GLY A 30 0.42 -13.41 8.74
C GLY A 30 1.31 -13.64 7.52
N GLY A 31 0.75 -14.18 6.44
CA GLY A 31 1.48 -14.42 5.20
C GLY A 31 1.25 -13.33 4.16
N GLY A 32 1.83 -13.54 3.00
CA GLY A 32 1.57 -12.73 1.82
C GLY A 32 0.85 -13.57 0.77
N MET A 33 -0.18 -12.99 0.17
CA MET A 33 -0.87 -13.66 -0.93
C MET A 33 -0.38 -13.13 -2.26
N GLU A 34 0.06 -14.03 -3.12
CA GLU A 34 0.55 -13.69 -4.45
C GLU A 34 -0.60 -13.67 -5.46
N ILE A 35 -0.67 -12.60 -6.23
CA ILE A 35 -1.69 -12.40 -7.26
C ILE A 35 -1.00 -12.33 -8.60
N LEU A 36 -1.38 -13.20 -9.51
CA LEU A 36 -0.85 -13.29 -10.86
C LEU A 36 -1.95 -12.97 -11.89
N PRO A 37 -1.59 -12.69 -13.14
CA PRO A 37 -2.59 -12.48 -14.19
C PRO A 37 -3.53 -13.69 -14.30
N HIS A 38 -4.78 -13.41 -14.61
CA HIS A 38 -5.84 -14.42 -14.78
C HIS A 38 -6.18 -15.18 -13.49
N HIS A 39 -5.92 -14.57 -12.33
CA HIS A 39 -6.35 -15.10 -11.06
C HIS A 39 -7.89 -15.19 -11.02
N GLU A 40 -8.41 -16.22 -10.36
CA GLU A 40 -9.86 -16.37 -10.21
C GLU A 40 -10.47 -15.18 -9.47
N ASP A 41 -11.74 -14.89 -9.76
CA ASP A 41 -12.45 -13.80 -9.12
C ASP A 41 -12.61 -14.09 -7.63
N MET A 42 -12.27 -13.11 -6.79
CA MET A 42 -12.42 -13.24 -5.33
C MET A 42 -12.24 -11.90 -4.64
N VAL A 43 -12.61 -11.87 -3.36
CA VAL A 43 -12.38 -10.74 -2.46
C VAL A 43 -11.47 -11.22 -1.34
N ILE A 44 -10.45 -10.43 -1.04
CA ILE A 44 -9.42 -10.76 -0.05
C ILE A 44 -9.33 -9.64 0.96
N ALA A 45 -9.26 -9.98 2.25
CA ALA A 45 -8.97 -8.99 3.29
C ALA A 45 -7.47 -8.66 3.27
N VAL A 46 -7.15 -7.37 3.35
CA VAL A 46 -5.77 -6.87 3.42
C VAL A 46 -5.54 -6.31 4.82
N VAL A 47 -4.45 -6.74 5.47
CA VAL A 47 -4.07 -6.23 6.79
C VAL A 47 -2.96 -5.21 6.67
N ILE A 48 -2.71 -4.46 7.73
CA ILE A 48 -1.62 -3.49 7.78
C ILE A 48 -0.30 -4.22 7.53
N GLY A 49 0.50 -3.73 6.60
CA GLY A 49 1.78 -4.33 6.26
C GLY A 49 2.37 -3.76 4.99
N GLU A 50 3.21 -4.55 4.36
CA GLU A 50 3.87 -4.17 3.13
C GLU A 50 3.33 -4.97 1.96
N ALA A 51 2.92 -4.27 0.91
CA ALA A 51 2.55 -4.88 -0.36
C ALA A 51 3.70 -4.70 -1.35
N MET A 52 3.88 -5.66 -2.24
CA MET A 52 4.91 -5.61 -3.27
C MET A 52 4.27 -5.71 -4.65
N LEU A 53 4.66 -4.84 -5.56
CA LEU A 53 4.13 -4.77 -6.92
C LEU A 53 5.27 -4.95 -7.91
N GLN A 54 5.09 -5.82 -8.89
CA GLN A 54 6.00 -5.89 -10.03
C GLN A 54 5.29 -5.31 -11.25
N PHE A 55 5.81 -4.21 -11.76
CA PHE A 55 5.22 -3.54 -12.91
C PHE A 55 5.50 -4.27 -14.22
N GLU A 56 4.84 -3.83 -15.26
CA GLU A 56 4.91 -4.42 -16.59
C GLU A 56 6.34 -4.57 -17.11
N GLU A 57 7.21 -3.63 -16.77
CA GLU A 57 8.61 -3.62 -17.20
C GLU A 57 9.54 -4.47 -16.31
N GLY A 58 9.00 -5.04 -15.25
CA GLY A 58 9.73 -5.96 -14.38
C GLY A 58 10.26 -5.36 -13.10
N GLU A 59 10.18 -4.04 -12.92
CA GLU A 59 10.64 -3.40 -11.68
C GLU A 59 9.69 -3.67 -10.51
N TRP A 60 10.26 -3.78 -9.31
CA TRP A 60 9.52 -4.00 -8.08
C TRP A 60 9.37 -2.71 -7.29
N VAL A 61 8.19 -2.52 -6.74
CA VAL A 61 7.90 -1.39 -5.84
C VAL A 61 7.25 -1.92 -4.58
N ASN A 62 7.70 -1.44 -3.44
CA ASN A 62 7.12 -1.78 -2.14
C ASN A 62 6.22 -0.63 -1.68
N LEU A 63 5.07 -1.00 -1.10
CA LEU A 63 4.11 -0.04 -0.56
C LEU A 63 3.76 -0.41 0.86
N ALA A 64 3.74 0.56 1.77
CA ALA A 64 3.13 0.38 3.07
C ALA A 64 1.63 0.59 2.91
N VAL A 65 0.83 -0.38 3.34
CA VAL A 65 -0.63 -0.34 3.21
C VAL A 65 -1.29 -0.48 4.57
N GLY A 66 -2.42 0.21 4.73
CA GLY A 66 -3.32 0.01 5.86
C GLY A 66 -4.29 -1.13 5.57
N ALA A 67 -5.21 -1.34 6.50
CA ALA A 67 -6.23 -2.38 6.36
C ALA A 67 -7.24 -2.04 5.27
N GLY A 68 -7.80 -3.05 4.64
CA GLY A 68 -8.82 -2.87 3.62
C GLY A 68 -9.19 -4.17 2.93
N PHE A 69 -9.52 -4.05 1.65
CA PHE A 69 -9.93 -5.18 0.80
C PHE A 69 -9.23 -5.12 -0.54
N LEU A 70 -9.14 -6.28 -1.15
CA LEU A 70 -8.70 -6.41 -2.52
C LEU A 70 -9.74 -7.24 -3.26
N GLU A 71 -10.18 -6.76 -4.42
CA GLU A 71 -11.17 -7.44 -5.26
C GLU A 71 -10.54 -7.80 -6.58
N ILE A 72 -10.75 -9.04 -7.02
CA ILE A 72 -10.30 -9.53 -8.33
C ILE A 72 -11.52 -9.89 -9.15
N VAL A 73 -11.70 -9.23 -10.28
CA VAL A 73 -12.81 -9.48 -11.21
C VAL A 73 -12.28 -9.36 -12.65
N ASN A 74 -12.40 -10.42 -13.43
CA ASN A 74 -12.02 -10.42 -14.86
C ASN A 74 -10.64 -9.84 -15.13
N ASN A 75 -9.62 -10.36 -14.42
CA ASN A 75 -8.24 -9.92 -14.58
C ASN A 75 -8.02 -8.45 -14.21
N ARG A 76 -8.88 -7.88 -13.38
CA ARG A 76 -8.76 -6.53 -12.84
C ARG A 76 -8.73 -6.60 -11.33
N VAL A 77 -7.74 -5.97 -10.74
CA VAL A 77 -7.55 -5.95 -9.30
C VAL A 77 -7.80 -4.53 -8.80
N THR A 78 -8.69 -4.42 -7.82
CA THR A 78 -8.95 -3.15 -7.12
C THR A 78 -8.62 -3.35 -5.65
N MET A 79 -7.68 -2.57 -5.13
CA MET A 79 -7.33 -2.60 -3.72
C MET A 79 -7.81 -1.32 -3.06
N LEU A 80 -8.68 -1.47 -2.05
CA LEU A 80 -9.21 -0.36 -1.26
C LEU A 80 -8.62 -0.47 0.13
N VAL A 81 -7.76 0.46 0.49
CA VAL A 81 -7.08 0.46 1.79
C VAL A 81 -7.18 1.83 2.45
N GLN A 82 -7.05 1.86 3.76
CA GLN A 82 -7.12 3.11 4.52
C GLN A 82 -5.96 4.05 4.17
N THR A 83 -4.77 3.48 3.97
CA THR A 83 -3.58 4.24 3.61
C THR A 83 -2.72 3.44 2.63
N ALA A 84 -2.01 4.13 1.76
CA ALA A 84 -1.02 3.55 0.87
C ALA A 84 0.11 4.56 0.70
N GLU A 85 1.35 4.16 0.97
CA GLU A 85 2.49 5.06 0.94
C GLU A 85 3.73 4.33 0.42
N LYS A 86 4.59 5.05 -0.29
CA LYS A 86 5.90 4.55 -0.66
C LYS A 86 6.84 4.67 0.54
N PRO A 87 7.85 3.78 0.69
CA PRO A 87 8.75 3.82 1.83
C PRO A 87 9.44 5.16 2.03
N GLU A 88 9.89 5.81 0.97
CA GLU A 88 10.56 7.10 1.06
C GLU A 88 9.63 8.20 1.59
N ASP A 89 8.34 8.14 1.26
CA ASP A 89 7.35 9.10 1.76
C ASP A 89 7.10 8.91 3.25
N ILE A 90 7.12 7.66 3.72
CA ILE A 90 6.97 7.33 5.13
C ILE A 90 8.14 7.87 5.94
N ASP A 91 9.36 7.65 5.48
CA ASP A 91 10.56 8.11 6.17
C ASP A 91 10.58 9.62 6.32
N ALA A 92 10.22 10.35 5.25
CA ALA A 92 10.15 11.80 5.27
C ALA A 92 9.09 12.29 6.28
N ARG A 93 7.91 11.66 6.29
CA ARG A 93 6.84 12.03 7.21
C ARG A 93 7.22 11.77 8.66
N LEU A 94 7.82 10.60 8.95
CA LEU A 94 8.26 10.26 10.31
C LEU A 94 9.32 11.23 10.82
N ALA A 95 10.26 11.62 9.98
CA ALA A 95 11.28 12.61 10.35
C ALA A 95 10.63 13.93 10.70
N GLN A 96 9.65 14.39 9.92
CA GLN A 96 8.92 15.62 10.18
C GLN A 96 8.14 15.55 11.50
N GLU A 97 7.44 14.46 11.73
CA GLU A 97 6.68 14.26 12.98
C GLU A 97 7.59 14.29 14.20
N GLN A 98 8.77 13.68 14.12
CA GLN A 98 9.74 13.69 15.19
C GLN A 98 10.26 15.09 15.48
N MET A 99 10.50 15.89 14.46
CA MET A 99 10.90 17.28 14.60
C MET A 99 9.82 18.12 15.30
N GLU A 100 8.58 17.98 14.88
CA GLU A 100 7.44 18.69 15.46
C GLU A 100 7.27 18.34 16.94
N TYR A 101 7.41 17.06 17.28
CA TYR A 101 7.31 16.60 18.63
C TYR A 101 8.42 17.19 19.53
N ALA A 102 9.64 17.24 19.04
CA ALA A 102 10.77 17.83 19.76
C ALA A 102 10.57 19.33 19.99
N GLU A 103 10.09 20.05 18.98
CA GLU A 103 9.80 21.47 19.09
C GLU A 103 8.72 21.75 20.13
N GLU A 104 7.66 20.95 20.13
CA GLU A 104 6.58 21.09 21.11
C GLU A 104 7.07 20.87 22.54
N LYS A 105 7.89 19.87 22.76
CA LYS A 105 8.47 19.61 24.10
C LYS A 105 9.33 20.76 24.56
N LEU A 106 10.12 21.35 23.69
CA LEU A 106 10.93 22.52 24.02
C LEU A 106 10.06 23.71 24.42
N ARG A 107 8.97 23.95 23.70
CA ARG A 107 8.02 25.01 24.02
C ARG A 107 7.40 24.80 25.41
N GLN A 108 7.02 23.57 25.75
CA GLN A 108 6.43 23.25 27.05
C GLN A 108 7.41 23.55 28.17
N LYS A 109 8.70 23.27 27.99
CA LYS A 109 9.73 23.58 28.99
C LYS A 109 9.94 25.07 29.16
N GLN A 110 9.76 25.84 28.11
CA GLN A 110 9.96 27.30 28.14
C GLN A 110 8.78 28.05 28.75
N SER A 111 7.61 27.42 28.81
CA SER A 111 6.39 28.05 29.31
C SER A 111 6.21 27.98 30.82
N ILE A 112 7.18 27.46 31.53
CA ILE A 112 7.21 27.44 32.99
C ILE A 112 7.86 28.73 33.52
#